data_0d89e6f810f80c3f68b8c2603b6d8c0b
#
_entry.id   0d89e6f810f80c3f68b8c2603b6d8c0b
#
_cell.length_a   1.000
_cell.length_b   1.000
_cell.length_c   1.000
_cell.angle_alpha   90.00
_cell.angle_beta   90.00
_cell.angle_gamma   90.00
#
_symmetry.space_group_name_H-M   'P 1'
#
loop_
_entity.id
_entity.type
_entity.pdbx_description
1 polymer ?
#
loop_
_entity_poly.entity_id
_entity_poly.type
_entity_poly.pdbx_seq_one_letter_code
_entity_poly.pdbx_strand_id
1 'polypeptide(L)'
;MKKILFLHGFFATGSCPMARALREAFDGQAIVLTPDLPLHPKEALKYIRMLIDKEKPDLLIGNSCGAFLAQMLSPVVGIPALLGNPHFKMTDFLRERIGEHEYKAPRMDGNQTIVINESLINEFGELEATQFDYCNPYYKDRVWGLFGEQDTLAHFKPLFLQYYNNSYHFPGGHTPTEQEVRTWYVPLAQKILMEYSVKEERFFRHFKGGMYKYIHSAYDSETQERMVVYQALYGEEAYWVRPEKMFFEQITRDGRTFNRFTEIDR
;
A
#
# COMPACT_ATOMS: atom_id res chain seq x y z
N MET A 1 -1.02 -21.22 0.61
CA MET A 1 -0.79 -20.49 1.87
C MET A 1 -0.73 -19.02 1.54
N LYS A 2 -1.39 -18.15 2.34
CA LYS A 2 -1.36 -16.70 2.17
C LYS A 2 0.04 -16.15 2.36
N LYS A 3 0.35 -15.01 1.71
CA LYS A 3 1.63 -14.33 1.84
C LYS A 3 1.43 -12.88 2.27
N ILE A 4 2.22 -12.44 3.22
CA ILE A 4 2.28 -11.07 3.71
C ILE A 4 3.65 -10.51 3.36
N LEU A 5 3.70 -9.31 2.77
CA LEU A 5 4.94 -8.59 2.56
C LEU A 5 5.02 -7.45 3.57
N PHE A 6 5.97 -7.54 4.49
CA PHE A 6 6.23 -6.52 5.50
C PHE A 6 7.33 -5.55 5.06
N LEU A 7 7.06 -4.25 5.14
CA LEU A 7 7.93 -3.15 4.80
C LEU A 7 8.31 -2.39 6.07
N HIS A 8 9.59 -2.44 6.43
CA HIS A 8 10.09 -1.85 7.67
C HIS A 8 10.24 -0.32 7.61
N GLY A 9 10.35 0.34 8.77
CA GLY A 9 10.61 1.79 8.88
C GLY A 9 12.04 2.16 8.48
N PHE A 10 12.32 3.48 8.35
CA PHE A 10 13.54 4.01 7.75
C PHE A 10 14.84 3.51 8.40
N PHE A 11 14.93 3.52 9.73
CA PHE A 11 16.10 3.02 10.47
C PHE A 11 16.02 1.54 10.84
N ALA A 12 14.97 0.85 10.43
CA ALA A 12 14.78 -0.57 10.72
C ALA A 12 15.30 -1.46 9.58
N THR A 13 15.19 -2.76 9.77
CA THR A 13 15.60 -3.80 8.81
C THR A 13 14.56 -4.90 8.74
N GLY A 14 14.69 -5.82 7.81
CA GLY A 14 13.85 -7.02 7.73
C GLY A 14 13.96 -7.98 8.93
N SER A 15 14.96 -7.77 9.82
CA SER A 15 15.14 -8.52 11.06
C SER A 15 14.65 -7.80 12.32
N CYS A 16 13.97 -6.63 12.17
CA CYS A 16 13.50 -5.85 13.31
C CYS A 16 12.49 -6.62 14.19
N PRO A 17 12.25 -6.18 15.45
CA PRO A 17 11.33 -6.84 16.37
C PRO A 17 9.91 -7.02 15.78
N MET A 18 9.38 -6.03 15.08
CA MET A 18 8.07 -6.14 14.42
C MET A 18 8.05 -7.24 13.35
N ALA A 19 9.10 -7.34 12.53
CA ALA A 19 9.23 -8.39 11.51
C ALA A 19 9.24 -9.80 12.16
N ARG A 20 9.96 -9.95 13.28
CA ARG A 20 10.00 -11.20 14.05
C ARG A 20 8.63 -11.54 14.61
N ALA A 21 7.97 -10.60 15.29
CA ALA A 21 6.65 -10.79 15.88
C ALA A 21 5.60 -11.20 14.84
N LEU A 22 5.62 -10.59 13.64
CA LEU A 22 4.73 -10.96 12.54
C LEU A 22 5.01 -12.39 12.05
N ARG A 23 6.29 -12.75 11.81
CA ARG A 23 6.64 -14.12 11.37
C ARG A 23 6.17 -15.18 12.35
N GLU A 24 6.43 -14.96 13.64
CA GLU A 24 6.04 -15.90 14.70
C GLU A 24 4.52 -16.01 14.87
N ALA A 25 3.81 -14.86 14.80
CA ALA A 25 2.36 -14.86 14.95
C ALA A 25 1.60 -15.52 13.77
N PHE A 26 2.19 -15.47 12.59
CA PHE A 26 1.60 -16.09 11.38
C PHE A 26 2.19 -17.46 11.05
N ASP A 27 3.05 -18.02 11.91
CA ASP A 27 3.61 -19.36 11.69
C ASP A 27 2.50 -20.40 11.49
N GLY A 28 2.64 -21.22 10.44
CA GLY A 28 1.62 -22.18 10.01
C GLY A 28 0.35 -21.59 9.36
N GLN A 29 0.15 -20.25 9.39
CA GLN A 29 -1.04 -19.57 8.83
C GLN A 29 -0.73 -18.84 7.51
N ALA A 30 0.37 -18.09 7.49
CA ALA A 30 0.80 -17.33 6.33
C ALA A 30 2.33 -17.23 6.26
N ILE A 31 2.88 -17.04 5.07
CA ILE A 31 4.30 -16.74 4.88
C ILE A 31 4.48 -15.23 5.02
N VAL A 32 5.31 -14.78 5.98
CA VAL A 32 5.65 -13.37 6.14
C VAL A 32 7.02 -13.09 5.56
N LEU A 33 7.04 -12.36 4.45
CA LEU A 33 8.25 -11.90 3.78
C LEU A 33 8.71 -10.59 4.41
N THR A 34 9.94 -10.52 4.87
CA THR A 34 10.51 -9.36 5.58
C THR A 34 11.86 -8.97 4.97
N PRO A 35 11.87 -8.42 3.75
CA PRO A 35 13.12 -8.03 3.08
C PRO A 35 13.76 -6.82 3.76
N ASP A 36 15.08 -6.67 3.62
CA ASP A 36 15.75 -5.39 3.80
C ASP A 36 15.46 -4.50 2.59
N LEU A 37 14.97 -3.28 2.86
CA LEU A 37 14.63 -2.34 1.80
C LEU A 37 15.85 -1.50 1.40
N PRO A 38 16.04 -1.16 0.11
CA PRO A 38 16.98 -0.15 -0.31
C PRO A 38 16.73 1.19 0.41
N LEU A 39 17.81 1.94 0.66
CA LEU A 39 17.74 3.25 1.32
C LEU A 39 17.04 4.29 0.44
N HIS A 40 17.36 4.30 -0.84
CA HIS A 40 16.79 5.23 -1.82
C HIS A 40 15.35 4.83 -2.16
N PRO A 41 14.37 5.73 -1.99
CA PRO A 41 12.96 5.37 -2.05
C PRO A 41 12.49 4.90 -3.44
N LYS A 42 13.07 5.42 -4.52
CA LYS A 42 12.77 4.96 -5.89
C LYS A 42 13.27 3.52 -6.13
N GLU A 43 14.47 3.22 -5.63
CA GLU A 43 15.01 1.85 -5.67
C GLU A 43 14.19 0.90 -4.79
N ALA A 44 13.79 1.36 -3.61
CA ALA A 44 12.91 0.61 -2.72
C ALA A 44 11.57 0.28 -3.40
N LEU A 45 10.89 1.23 -4.03
CA LEU A 45 9.65 0.99 -4.78
C LEU A 45 9.85 -0.02 -5.91
N LYS A 46 10.94 0.09 -6.69
CA LYS A 46 11.28 -0.85 -7.75
C LYS A 46 11.52 -2.27 -7.19
N TYR A 47 12.27 -2.37 -6.12
CA TYR A 47 12.57 -3.63 -5.44
C TYR A 47 11.31 -4.29 -4.87
N ILE A 48 10.47 -3.52 -4.16
CA ILE A 48 9.20 -4.00 -3.61
C ILE A 48 8.29 -4.47 -4.75
N ARG A 49 8.21 -3.73 -5.86
CA ARG A 49 7.43 -4.14 -7.04
C ARG A 49 7.90 -5.47 -7.61
N MET A 50 9.21 -5.67 -7.75
CA MET A 50 9.78 -6.95 -8.19
C MET A 50 9.41 -8.09 -7.24
N LEU A 51 9.45 -7.86 -5.92
CA LEU A 51 9.04 -8.84 -4.94
C LEU A 51 7.54 -9.15 -5.04
N ILE A 52 6.69 -8.15 -5.23
CA ILE A 52 5.26 -8.33 -5.42
C ILE A 52 4.99 -9.20 -6.67
N ASP A 53 5.67 -8.91 -7.77
CA ASP A 53 5.50 -9.65 -9.02
C ASP A 53 5.96 -11.11 -8.90
N LYS A 54 7.03 -11.36 -8.15
CA LYS A 54 7.57 -12.70 -7.90
C LYS A 54 6.75 -13.49 -6.88
N GLU A 55 6.49 -12.90 -5.73
CA GLU A 55 5.95 -13.61 -4.56
C GLU A 55 4.42 -13.57 -4.50
N LYS A 56 3.77 -12.61 -5.18
CA LYS A 56 2.32 -12.43 -5.21
C LYS A 56 1.71 -12.37 -3.79
N PRO A 57 2.12 -11.43 -2.95
CA PRO A 57 1.57 -11.30 -1.60
C PRO A 57 0.08 -10.95 -1.62
N ASP A 58 -0.64 -11.42 -0.62
CA ASP A 58 -2.06 -11.15 -0.42
C ASP A 58 -2.30 -9.87 0.40
N LEU A 59 -1.28 -9.40 1.14
CA LEU A 59 -1.34 -8.22 2.01
C LEU A 59 0.02 -7.53 2.07
N LEU A 60 0.02 -6.21 2.02
CA LEU A 60 1.17 -5.37 2.38
C LEU A 60 0.99 -4.89 3.82
N ILE A 61 2.00 -5.03 4.66
CA ILE A 61 2.06 -4.39 5.98
C ILE A 61 3.26 -3.46 5.98
N GLY A 62 3.05 -2.19 6.29
CA GLY A 62 4.14 -1.23 6.43
C GLY A 62 4.11 -0.53 7.78
N ASN A 63 5.29 -0.12 8.29
CA ASN A 63 5.37 0.76 9.46
C ASN A 63 6.19 2.01 9.12
N SER A 64 5.72 3.21 9.53
CA SER A 64 6.44 4.47 9.30
C SER A 64 6.75 4.72 7.82
N CYS A 65 8.02 4.81 7.43
CA CYS A 65 8.49 4.89 6.05
C CYS A 65 8.02 3.68 5.21
N GLY A 66 8.02 2.46 5.77
CA GLY A 66 7.49 1.28 5.09
C GLY A 66 5.99 1.40 4.81
N ALA A 67 5.23 2.08 5.68
CA ALA A 67 3.83 2.37 5.45
C ALA A 67 3.63 3.41 4.33
N PHE A 68 4.50 4.43 4.22
CA PHE A 68 4.53 5.35 3.10
C PHE A 68 4.72 4.61 1.76
N LEU A 69 5.69 3.69 1.69
CA LEU A 69 5.93 2.90 0.48
C LEU A 69 4.77 1.92 0.17
N ALA A 70 4.22 1.28 1.21
CA ALA A 70 3.06 0.38 1.05
C ALA A 70 1.84 1.12 0.51
N GLN A 71 1.57 2.33 1.01
CA GLN A 71 0.47 3.18 0.58
C GLN A 71 0.61 3.56 -0.91
N MET A 72 1.81 3.92 -1.36
CA MET A 72 2.05 4.26 -2.76
C MET A 72 1.83 3.06 -3.70
N LEU A 73 2.19 1.86 -3.26
CA LEU A 73 2.10 0.65 -4.09
C LEU A 73 0.73 -0.02 -4.06
N SER A 74 0.05 -0.04 -2.91
CA SER A 74 -1.23 -0.74 -2.74
C SER A 74 -2.25 -0.42 -3.84
N PRO A 75 -2.58 0.84 -4.15
CA PRO A 75 -3.53 1.16 -5.21
C PRO A 75 -2.99 0.84 -6.63
N VAL A 76 -1.67 0.80 -6.80
CA VAL A 76 -1.04 0.49 -8.09
C VAL A 76 -1.09 -1.01 -8.41
N VAL A 77 -0.87 -1.85 -7.38
CA VAL A 77 -0.80 -3.31 -7.55
C VAL A 77 -2.11 -4.03 -7.20
N GLY A 78 -3.08 -3.33 -6.62
CA GLY A 78 -4.38 -3.90 -6.25
C GLY A 78 -4.34 -4.80 -5.01
N ILE A 79 -3.28 -4.73 -4.19
CA ILE A 79 -3.12 -5.52 -2.96
C ILE A 79 -3.52 -4.65 -1.77
N PRO A 80 -4.38 -5.15 -0.83
CA PRO A 80 -4.73 -4.39 0.36
C PRO A 80 -3.50 -4.11 1.24
N ALA A 81 -3.55 -3.02 2.01
CA ALA A 81 -2.45 -2.63 2.88
C ALA A 81 -2.90 -2.30 4.31
N LEU A 82 -2.08 -2.70 5.29
CA LEU A 82 -2.14 -2.25 6.68
C LEU A 82 -0.97 -1.31 6.96
N LEU A 83 -1.26 -0.06 7.24
CA LEU A 83 -0.29 1.01 7.47
C LEU A 83 -0.20 1.31 8.96
N GLY A 84 0.89 0.93 9.60
CA GLY A 84 1.20 1.29 10.98
C GLY A 84 1.93 2.61 11.06
N ASN A 85 1.41 3.57 11.81
CA ASN A 85 2.02 4.88 12.02
C ASN A 85 2.64 5.47 10.73
N PRO A 86 1.87 5.59 9.64
CA PRO A 86 2.39 6.00 8.34
C PRO A 86 3.02 7.40 8.42
N HIS A 87 4.23 7.55 7.88
CA HIS A 87 4.94 8.83 7.87
C HIS A 87 4.90 9.45 6.47
N PHE A 88 3.94 10.34 6.20
CA PHE A 88 3.69 10.92 4.87
C PHE A 88 4.53 12.17 4.55
N LYS A 89 5.44 12.57 5.45
CA LYS A 89 6.34 13.73 5.30
C LYS A 89 7.77 13.32 5.64
N MET A 90 8.31 12.41 4.85
CA MET A 90 9.67 11.90 5.04
C MET A 90 10.75 12.97 4.84
N THR A 91 10.49 13.97 3.97
CA THR A 91 11.41 15.10 3.77
C THR A 91 11.64 15.88 5.05
N ASP A 92 10.58 16.19 5.82
CA ASP A 92 10.69 16.93 7.07
C ASP A 92 11.45 16.09 8.11
N PHE A 93 11.11 14.81 8.22
CA PHE A 93 11.79 13.87 9.11
C PHE A 93 13.29 13.74 8.83
N LEU A 94 13.68 13.69 7.55
CA LEU A 94 15.06 13.49 7.15
C LEU A 94 15.89 14.77 7.25
N ARG A 95 15.30 15.95 7.00
CA ARG A 95 16.02 17.25 7.14
C ARG A 95 16.57 17.48 8.55
N GLU A 96 15.87 17.01 9.57
CA GLU A 96 16.32 17.09 10.96
C GLU A 96 17.45 16.08 11.28
N ARG A 97 17.82 15.20 10.32
CA ARG A 97 18.70 14.04 10.55
C ARG A 97 19.78 13.89 9.49
N ILE A 98 20.19 15.00 8.86
CA ILE A 98 21.30 14.97 7.88
C ILE A 98 22.57 14.48 8.56
N GLY A 99 23.27 13.53 7.92
CA GLY A 99 24.51 12.94 8.43
C GLY A 99 24.54 11.43 8.33
N GLU A 100 25.51 10.82 9.00
CA GLU A 100 25.67 9.38 9.07
C GLU A 100 24.93 8.81 10.28
N HIS A 101 24.26 7.68 10.06
CA HIS A 101 23.51 6.93 11.05
C HIS A 101 23.71 5.44 10.84
N GLU A 102 23.20 4.64 11.78
CA GLU A 102 23.22 3.19 11.70
C GLU A 102 21.80 2.62 11.70
N TYR A 103 21.61 1.48 11.04
CA TYR A 103 20.41 0.67 11.18
C TYR A 103 20.32 0.11 12.60
N LYS A 104 19.10 0.07 13.15
CA LYS A 104 18.80 -0.38 14.52
C LYS A 104 18.90 -1.91 14.70
N ALA A 105 19.05 -2.65 13.61
CA ALA A 105 19.22 -4.10 13.63
C ALA A 105 20.10 -4.51 12.43
N PRO A 106 20.75 -5.67 12.48
CA PRO A 106 21.62 -6.14 11.39
C PRO A 106 20.82 -6.31 10.08
N ARG A 107 21.41 -5.87 8.98
CA ARG A 107 20.93 -6.14 7.62
C ARG A 107 21.54 -7.43 7.09
N MET A 108 20.84 -8.11 6.21
CA MET A 108 21.30 -9.35 5.57
C MET A 108 22.49 -9.10 4.62
N ASP A 109 22.57 -7.91 4.01
CA ASP A 109 23.68 -7.51 3.13
C ASP A 109 24.94 -7.03 3.88
N GLY A 110 24.88 -6.94 5.22
CA GLY A 110 25.97 -6.51 6.08
C GLY A 110 26.21 -4.99 6.10
N ASN A 111 25.49 -4.20 5.29
CA ASN A 111 25.60 -2.75 5.33
C ASN A 111 24.84 -2.16 6.51
N GLN A 112 25.54 -1.59 7.49
CA GLN A 112 24.93 -0.98 8.68
C GLN A 112 24.79 0.54 8.60
N THR A 113 25.41 1.19 7.61
CA THR A 113 25.46 2.66 7.53
C THR A 113 24.30 3.22 6.72
N ILE A 114 23.73 4.30 7.22
CA ILE A 114 22.75 5.15 6.53
C ILE A 114 23.37 6.53 6.37
N VAL A 115 23.44 7.06 5.15
CA VAL A 115 23.84 8.44 4.88
C VAL A 115 22.61 9.24 4.46
N ILE A 116 22.18 10.16 5.30
CA ILE A 116 21.10 11.11 5.00
C ILE A 116 21.73 12.39 4.45
N ASN A 117 21.39 12.72 3.21
CA ASN A 117 21.87 13.89 2.49
C ASN A 117 20.74 14.53 1.67
N GLU A 118 21.02 15.70 1.08
CA GLU A 118 20.03 16.43 0.26
C GLU A 118 19.51 15.63 -0.93
N SER A 119 20.34 14.76 -1.55
CA SER A 119 19.91 13.92 -2.67
C SER A 119 18.82 12.96 -2.22
N LEU A 120 19.00 12.28 -1.11
CA LEU A 120 18.01 11.36 -0.53
C LEU A 120 16.72 12.08 -0.14
N ILE A 121 16.86 13.27 0.46
CA ILE A 121 15.69 14.10 0.85
C ILE A 121 14.89 14.52 -0.40
N ASN A 122 15.56 14.95 -1.46
CA ASN A 122 14.92 15.34 -2.70
C ASN A 122 14.17 14.17 -3.37
N GLU A 123 14.74 12.97 -3.35
CA GLU A 123 14.05 11.77 -3.86
C GLU A 123 12.76 11.46 -3.10
N PHE A 124 12.76 11.60 -1.77
CA PHE A 124 11.52 11.49 -0.99
C PHE A 124 10.54 12.61 -1.32
N GLY A 125 11.02 13.85 -1.54
CA GLY A 125 10.18 14.98 -1.92
C GLY A 125 9.43 14.78 -3.24
N GLU A 126 10.09 14.20 -4.23
CA GLU A 126 9.45 13.85 -5.51
C GLU A 126 8.32 12.83 -5.31
N LEU A 127 8.51 11.84 -4.45
CA LEU A 127 7.49 10.84 -4.16
C LEU A 127 6.35 11.42 -3.30
N GLU A 128 6.66 12.28 -2.33
CA GLU A 128 5.64 12.95 -1.52
C GLU A 128 4.69 13.80 -2.36
N ALA A 129 5.20 14.44 -3.41
CA ALA A 129 4.39 15.27 -4.30
C ALA A 129 3.30 14.48 -5.03
N THR A 130 3.50 13.17 -5.23
CA THR A 130 2.62 12.29 -6.01
C THR A 130 2.06 11.11 -5.21
N GLN A 131 2.34 11.05 -3.90
CA GLN A 131 2.07 9.87 -3.08
C GLN A 131 0.60 9.41 -3.07
N PHE A 132 -0.36 10.31 -3.34
CA PHE A 132 -1.79 10.01 -3.34
C PHE A 132 -2.43 10.04 -4.74
N ASP A 133 -1.66 10.21 -5.82
CA ASP A 133 -2.19 10.36 -7.18
C ASP A 133 -2.97 9.12 -7.67
N TYR A 134 -2.66 7.96 -7.13
CA TYR A 134 -3.33 6.70 -7.49
C TYR A 134 -4.46 6.31 -6.53
N CYS A 135 -4.75 7.18 -5.54
CA CYS A 135 -5.88 6.95 -4.65
C CYS A 135 -7.19 7.23 -5.39
N ASN A 136 -8.02 6.22 -5.52
CA ASN A 136 -9.34 6.31 -6.11
C ASN A 136 -10.39 5.73 -5.15
N PRO A 137 -11.69 5.97 -5.37
CA PRO A 137 -12.74 5.52 -4.45
C PRO A 137 -12.71 4.03 -4.12
N TYR A 138 -12.28 3.19 -5.08
CA TYR A 138 -12.19 1.75 -4.89
C TYR A 138 -11.16 1.34 -3.82
N TYR A 139 -10.05 2.08 -3.69
CA TYR A 139 -9.00 1.75 -2.73
C TYR A 139 -9.23 2.36 -1.35
N LYS A 140 -10.24 3.20 -1.16
CA LYS A 140 -10.52 3.84 0.14
C LYS A 140 -10.73 2.85 1.26
N ASP A 141 -11.32 1.69 0.96
CA ASP A 141 -11.59 0.64 1.94
C ASP A 141 -10.51 -0.45 1.99
N ARG A 142 -9.57 -0.46 1.03
CA ARG A 142 -8.52 -1.48 0.94
C ARG A 142 -7.22 -1.10 1.67
N VAL A 143 -7.09 0.14 2.06
CA VAL A 143 -5.96 0.63 2.85
C VAL A 143 -6.43 0.95 4.26
N TRP A 144 -5.80 0.30 5.22
CA TRP A 144 -6.16 0.36 6.63
C TRP A 144 -5.05 1.04 7.41
N GLY A 145 -5.37 2.08 8.20
CA GLY A 145 -4.43 2.79 9.05
C GLY A 145 -4.54 2.36 10.50
N LEU A 146 -3.41 2.09 11.14
CA LEU A 146 -3.31 1.81 12.58
C LEU A 146 -2.37 2.81 13.22
N PHE A 147 -2.89 3.66 14.11
CA PHE A 147 -2.22 4.83 14.66
C PHE A 147 -1.97 4.66 16.16
N GLY A 148 -0.72 4.84 16.58
CA GLY A 148 -0.34 4.86 17.99
C GLY A 148 -0.81 6.14 18.68
N GLU A 149 -1.54 6.03 19.77
CA GLU A 149 -2.03 7.18 20.56
C GLU A 149 -0.89 7.98 21.22
N GLN A 150 0.24 7.31 21.44
CA GLN A 150 1.46 7.90 22.01
C GLN A 150 2.54 8.17 20.94
N ASP A 151 2.18 8.12 19.65
CA ASP A 151 3.11 8.46 18.58
C ASP A 151 3.42 9.96 18.61
N THR A 152 4.70 10.30 18.77
CA THR A 152 5.20 11.69 18.78
C THR A 152 5.86 12.09 17.47
N LEU A 153 5.94 11.20 16.48
CA LEU A 153 6.65 11.42 15.22
C LEU A 153 5.72 11.53 13.99
N ALA A 154 4.59 10.83 14.00
CA ALA A 154 3.76 10.69 12.81
C ALA A 154 2.28 10.98 13.10
N HIS A 155 1.92 12.25 13.11
CA HIS A 155 0.54 12.70 13.36
C HIS A 155 -0.28 12.83 12.06
N PHE A 156 -0.25 11.83 11.18
CA PHE A 156 -0.81 11.90 9.83
C PHE A 156 -2.21 11.29 9.67
N LYS A 157 -2.89 10.92 10.76
CA LYS A 157 -4.26 10.42 10.68
C LYS A 157 -5.23 11.38 9.95
N PRO A 158 -5.21 12.71 10.19
CA PRO A 158 -6.09 13.63 9.46
C PRO A 158 -5.84 13.63 7.94
N LEU A 159 -4.58 13.51 7.52
CA LEU A 159 -4.23 13.37 6.11
C LEU A 159 -4.66 12.02 5.54
N PHE A 160 -4.43 10.93 6.28
CA PHE A 160 -4.89 9.58 5.90
C PHE A 160 -6.40 9.53 5.62
N LEU A 161 -7.22 10.14 6.49
CA LEU A 161 -8.68 10.16 6.39
C LEU A 161 -9.22 10.96 5.18
N GLN A 162 -8.40 11.76 4.51
CA GLN A 162 -8.80 12.40 3.25
C GLN A 162 -8.87 11.40 2.10
N TYR A 163 -8.11 10.30 2.19
CA TYR A 163 -7.96 9.31 1.11
C TYR A 163 -8.53 7.94 1.46
N TYR A 164 -8.60 7.56 2.74
CA TYR A 164 -8.95 6.21 3.18
C TYR A 164 -9.96 6.22 4.34
N ASN A 165 -10.78 5.17 4.41
CA ASN A 165 -11.88 5.09 5.37
C ASN A 165 -11.52 4.31 6.65
N ASN A 166 -10.69 3.27 6.57
CA ASN A 166 -10.42 2.35 7.67
C ASN A 166 -9.28 2.86 8.57
N SER A 167 -9.63 3.40 9.72
CA SER A 167 -8.68 3.97 10.69
C SER A 167 -8.90 3.39 12.07
N TYR A 168 -7.83 2.87 12.68
CA TYR A 168 -7.80 2.24 13.99
C TYR A 168 -6.72 2.89 14.86
N HIS A 169 -6.81 2.70 16.18
CA HIS A 169 -5.85 3.17 17.16
C HIS A 169 -5.35 2.05 18.05
N PHE A 170 -4.16 2.23 18.60
CA PHE A 170 -3.63 1.40 19.66
C PHE A 170 -2.87 2.24 20.70
N PRO A 171 -2.80 1.82 21.97
CA PRO A 171 -2.18 2.61 23.04
C PRO A 171 -0.66 2.49 23.03
N GLY A 172 -0.01 2.75 21.89
CA GLY A 172 1.44 2.64 21.71
C GLY A 172 2.04 3.85 21.02
N GLY A 173 3.37 3.83 20.89
CA GLY A 173 4.15 4.88 20.22
C GLY A 173 4.40 4.61 18.75
N HIS A 174 5.35 5.37 18.17
CA HIS A 174 5.71 5.27 16.76
C HIS A 174 6.26 3.90 16.34
N THR A 175 7.07 3.29 17.20
CA THR A 175 7.62 1.94 16.97
C THR A 175 6.89 0.98 17.89
N PRO A 176 6.01 0.12 17.37
CA PRO A 176 5.28 -0.82 18.20
C PRO A 176 6.21 -1.88 18.79
N THR A 177 5.95 -2.25 20.02
CA THR A 177 6.56 -3.41 20.67
C THR A 177 6.06 -4.71 20.04
N GLU A 178 6.76 -5.83 20.25
CA GLU A 178 6.31 -7.15 19.76
C GLU A 178 4.93 -7.53 20.31
N GLN A 179 4.64 -7.18 21.58
CA GLN A 179 3.34 -7.42 22.18
C GLN A 179 2.24 -6.61 21.51
N GLU A 180 2.49 -5.33 21.20
CA GLU A 180 1.54 -4.47 20.46
C GLU A 180 1.31 -4.97 19.04
N VAL A 181 2.36 -5.48 18.38
CA VAL A 181 2.22 -6.12 17.07
C VAL A 181 1.27 -7.32 17.16
N ARG A 182 1.46 -8.21 18.13
CA ARG A 182 0.60 -9.38 18.32
C ARG A 182 -0.83 -9.01 18.68
N THR A 183 -1.01 -7.96 19.48
CA THR A 183 -2.32 -7.55 20.00
C THR A 183 -3.14 -6.74 19.00
N TRP A 184 -2.49 -5.90 18.17
CA TRP A 184 -3.18 -4.92 17.34
C TRP A 184 -3.00 -5.14 15.84
N TYR A 185 -1.75 -5.41 15.38
CA TYR A 185 -1.49 -5.58 13.95
C TYR A 185 -1.95 -6.95 13.44
N VAL A 186 -1.69 -8.01 14.18
CA VAL A 186 -2.02 -9.38 13.77
C VAL A 186 -3.53 -9.57 13.57
N PRO A 187 -4.42 -9.18 14.51
CA PRO A 187 -5.87 -9.33 14.30
C PRO A 187 -6.38 -8.51 13.12
N LEU A 188 -5.87 -7.28 12.89
CA LEU A 188 -6.24 -6.48 11.74
C LEU A 188 -5.75 -7.11 10.44
N ALA A 189 -4.52 -7.60 10.41
CA ALA A 189 -3.99 -8.29 9.25
C ALA A 189 -4.78 -9.56 8.90
N GLN A 190 -5.16 -10.35 9.92
CA GLN A 190 -6.04 -11.52 9.74
C GLN A 190 -7.40 -11.12 9.19
N LYS A 191 -8.01 -10.05 9.73
CA LYS A 191 -9.28 -9.52 9.24
C LYS A 191 -9.18 -9.12 7.76
N ILE A 192 -8.15 -8.36 7.37
CA ILE A 192 -7.91 -7.95 5.98
C ILE A 192 -7.70 -9.19 5.08
N LEU A 193 -6.88 -10.15 5.51
CA LEU A 193 -6.66 -11.39 4.76
C LEU A 193 -7.94 -12.20 4.57
N MET A 194 -8.86 -12.20 5.52
CA MET A 194 -10.16 -12.86 5.39
C MET A 194 -11.08 -12.08 4.43
N GLU A 195 -11.16 -10.76 4.60
CA GLU A 195 -12.04 -9.88 3.83
C GLU A 195 -11.65 -9.86 2.33
N TYR A 196 -10.34 -9.82 2.04
CA TYR A 196 -9.81 -9.81 0.67
C TYR A 196 -9.23 -11.15 0.22
N SER A 197 -9.51 -12.26 0.92
CA SER A 197 -8.97 -13.61 0.62
C SER A 197 -9.58 -14.24 -0.63
N VAL A 198 -10.75 -13.81 -1.00
CA VAL A 198 -11.33 -14.10 -2.29
C VAL A 198 -10.70 -13.09 -3.26
N LYS A 199 -10.03 -13.53 -4.31
CA LYS A 199 -9.91 -12.73 -5.53
C LYS A 199 -11.35 -12.60 -6.03
N GLU A 200 -12.09 -11.67 -5.46
CA GLU A 200 -13.45 -11.40 -5.91
C GLU A 200 -13.32 -10.97 -7.36
N GLU A 201 -13.86 -11.80 -8.23
CA GLU A 201 -14.06 -11.40 -9.60
C GLU A 201 -14.93 -10.17 -9.56
N ARG A 202 -14.35 -9.02 -9.91
CA ARG A 202 -15.06 -7.74 -9.84
C ARG A 202 -15.88 -7.56 -11.10
N PHE A 203 -17.14 -7.30 -10.91
CA PHE A 203 -18.09 -7.08 -11.99
C PHE A 203 -18.57 -5.64 -11.98
N PHE A 204 -18.69 -5.09 -13.16
CA PHE A 204 -19.13 -3.71 -13.34
C PHE A 204 -20.26 -3.65 -14.36
N ARG A 205 -21.25 -2.79 -14.08
CA ARG A 205 -22.26 -2.41 -15.04
C ARG A 205 -21.93 -1.03 -15.59
N HIS A 206 -21.74 -0.93 -16.89
CA HIS A 206 -21.64 0.36 -17.57
C HIS A 206 -23.03 1.06 -17.55
N PHE A 207 -23.08 2.38 -17.51
CA PHE A 207 -24.34 3.14 -17.46
C PHE A 207 -25.29 2.85 -18.65
N LYS A 208 -24.78 2.33 -19.75
CA LYS A 208 -25.56 1.86 -20.90
C LYS A 208 -26.08 0.42 -20.76
N GLY A 209 -25.87 -0.23 -19.61
CA GLY A 209 -26.39 -1.56 -19.27
C GLY A 209 -25.43 -2.74 -19.53
N GLY A 210 -24.35 -2.56 -20.29
CA GLY A 210 -23.37 -3.63 -20.53
C GLY A 210 -22.68 -4.09 -19.25
N MET A 211 -22.45 -5.41 -19.13
CA MET A 211 -21.81 -6.05 -17.99
C MET A 211 -20.37 -6.40 -18.32
N TYR A 212 -19.46 -6.19 -17.39
CA TYR A 212 -18.04 -6.38 -17.57
C TYR A 212 -17.39 -6.99 -16.35
N LYS A 213 -16.36 -7.78 -16.57
CA LYS A 213 -15.43 -8.30 -15.56
C LYS A 213 -14.17 -7.44 -15.56
N TYR A 214 -13.81 -6.89 -14.43
CA TYR A 214 -12.50 -6.25 -14.25
C TYR A 214 -11.42 -7.33 -14.22
N ILE A 215 -10.36 -7.15 -14.98
CA ILE A 215 -9.25 -8.10 -15.05
C ILE A 215 -8.07 -7.58 -14.21
N HIS A 216 -7.49 -6.46 -14.58
CA HIS A 216 -6.41 -5.76 -13.84
C HIS A 216 -6.21 -4.34 -14.37
N SER A 217 -5.36 -3.56 -13.69
CA SER A 217 -4.83 -2.32 -14.23
C SER A 217 -3.46 -2.56 -14.88
N ALA A 218 -3.19 -1.85 -15.97
CA ALA A 218 -1.92 -1.86 -16.70
C ALA A 218 -1.48 -0.41 -16.97
N TYR A 219 -0.26 -0.22 -17.45
CA TYR A 219 0.19 1.07 -17.97
C TYR A 219 0.24 1.03 -19.50
N ASP A 220 -0.20 2.09 -20.13
CA ASP A 220 0.09 2.34 -21.53
C ASP A 220 1.58 2.56 -21.70
N SER A 221 2.22 1.83 -22.65
CA SER A 221 3.68 1.84 -22.81
C SER A 221 4.22 3.16 -23.35
N GLU A 222 3.40 3.90 -24.08
CA GLU A 222 3.78 5.16 -24.74
C GLU A 222 3.53 6.35 -23.79
N THR A 223 2.30 6.44 -23.28
CA THR A 223 1.83 7.60 -22.50
C THR A 223 2.10 7.46 -21.01
N GLN A 224 2.44 6.25 -20.52
CA GLN A 224 2.52 5.88 -19.11
C GLN A 224 1.20 6.13 -18.36
N GLU A 225 0.10 6.31 -19.08
CA GLU A 225 -1.22 6.46 -18.48
C GLU A 225 -1.69 5.10 -17.91
N ARG A 226 -2.32 5.15 -16.76
CA ARG A 226 -2.88 3.96 -16.13
C ARG A 226 -4.20 3.58 -16.80
N MET A 227 -4.28 2.33 -17.24
CA MET A 227 -5.39 1.73 -17.98
C MET A 227 -6.06 0.65 -17.13
N VAL A 228 -7.38 0.51 -17.25
CA VAL A 228 -8.12 -0.67 -16.78
C VAL A 228 -8.26 -1.63 -17.94
N VAL A 229 -7.88 -2.90 -17.72
CA VAL A 229 -8.18 -4.03 -18.61
C VAL A 229 -9.42 -4.70 -18.08
N TYR A 230 -10.45 -4.85 -18.93
CA TYR A 230 -11.73 -5.43 -18.56
C TYR A 230 -12.33 -6.24 -19.69
N GLN A 231 -13.12 -7.25 -19.37
CA GLN A 231 -13.74 -8.16 -20.32
C GLN A 231 -15.24 -7.91 -20.39
N ALA A 232 -15.79 -7.80 -21.58
CA ALA A 232 -17.24 -7.79 -21.79
C ALA A 232 -17.82 -9.17 -21.42
N LEU A 233 -18.98 -9.18 -20.72
CA LEU A 233 -19.70 -10.43 -20.40
C LEU A 233 -20.89 -10.64 -21.35
N TYR A 234 -20.74 -10.20 -22.59
CA TYR A 234 -21.73 -10.30 -23.67
C TYR A 234 -21.02 -10.31 -25.04
N GLY A 235 -21.75 -10.75 -26.05
CA GLY A 235 -21.23 -10.83 -27.41
C GLY A 235 -20.04 -11.81 -27.52
N GLU A 236 -18.93 -11.34 -28.07
CA GLU A 236 -17.70 -12.10 -28.26
C GLU A 236 -16.81 -12.15 -27.00
N GLU A 237 -17.28 -11.63 -25.88
CA GLU A 237 -16.55 -11.55 -24.60
C GLU A 237 -15.16 -10.89 -24.74
N ALA A 238 -15.05 -9.91 -25.63
CA ALA A 238 -13.81 -9.25 -25.97
C ALA A 238 -13.19 -8.50 -24.76
N TYR A 239 -11.85 -8.43 -24.74
CA TYR A 239 -11.10 -7.63 -23.79
C TYR A 239 -10.97 -6.21 -24.28
N TRP A 240 -11.13 -5.28 -23.37
CA TRP A 240 -11.05 -3.84 -23.60
C TRP A 240 -10.07 -3.21 -22.65
N VAL A 241 -9.51 -2.07 -23.05
CA VAL A 241 -8.70 -1.19 -22.21
C VAL A 241 -9.30 0.21 -22.21
N ARG A 242 -9.19 0.90 -21.08
CA ARG A 242 -9.66 2.28 -20.92
C ARG A 242 -8.80 3.00 -19.87
N PRO A 243 -8.50 4.30 -20.05
CA PRO A 243 -7.90 5.10 -18.99
C PRO A 243 -8.64 4.93 -17.66
N GLU A 244 -7.88 4.64 -16.59
CA GLU A 244 -8.46 4.33 -15.28
C GLU A 244 -9.33 5.49 -14.75
N LYS A 245 -8.87 6.74 -14.98
CA LYS A 245 -9.66 7.94 -14.65
C LYS A 245 -11.04 7.92 -15.32
N MET A 246 -11.11 7.53 -16.59
CA MET A 246 -12.36 7.44 -17.34
C MET A 246 -13.22 6.22 -16.89
N PHE A 247 -12.59 5.14 -16.45
CA PHE A 247 -13.34 3.96 -16.00
C PHE A 247 -14.10 4.28 -14.71
N PHE A 248 -13.46 4.94 -13.75
CA PHE A 248 -14.02 5.25 -12.43
C PHE A 248 -14.67 6.66 -12.34
N GLU A 249 -14.77 7.41 -13.44
CA GLU A 249 -15.32 8.77 -13.41
C GLU A 249 -16.84 8.78 -13.19
N GLN A 250 -17.30 9.88 -12.66
CA GLN A 250 -18.72 10.25 -12.72
C GLN A 250 -18.98 11.05 -13.99
N ILE A 251 -20.09 10.75 -14.62
CA ILE A 251 -20.58 11.46 -15.83
C ILE A 251 -21.92 12.09 -15.56
N THR A 252 -22.18 13.25 -16.16
CA THR A 252 -23.47 13.93 -16.08
C THR A 252 -24.15 13.88 -17.45
N ARG A 253 -25.36 13.35 -17.51
CA ARG A 253 -26.22 13.35 -18.68
C ARG A 253 -27.67 13.68 -18.27
N ASP A 254 -28.33 14.52 -19.01
CA ASP A 254 -29.71 14.92 -18.79
C ASP A 254 -29.97 15.38 -17.35
N GLY A 255 -29.01 16.13 -16.78
CA GLY A 255 -29.07 16.66 -15.41
C GLY A 255 -28.89 15.63 -14.29
N ARG A 256 -28.56 14.39 -14.62
CA ARG A 256 -28.28 13.33 -13.63
C ARG A 256 -26.80 12.94 -13.65
N THR A 257 -26.20 12.84 -12.46
CA THR A 257 -24.80 12.40 -12.26
C THR A 257 -24.79 10.96 -11.78
N PHE A 258 -23.98 10.13 -12.42
CA PHE A 258 -23.81 8.71 -12.09
C PHE A 258 -22.41 8.22 -12.47
N ASN A 259 -21.97 7.10 -11.91
CA ASN A 259 -20.71 6.50 -12.27
C ASN A 259 -20.77 5.93 -13.71
N ARG A 260 -19.70 6.11 -14.49
CA ARG A 260 -19.58 5.50 -15.83
C ARG A 260 -19.68 3.99 -15.75
N PHE A 261 -18.99 3.38 -14.78
CA PHE A 261 -19.12 1.98 -14.40
C PHE A 261 -19.47 1.90 -12.91
N THR A 262 -20.49 1.16 -12.59
CA THR A 262 -20.92 0.87 -11.20
C THR A 262 -20.54 -0.57 -10.87
N GLU A 263 -19.78 -0.76 -9.81
CA GLU A 263 -19.47 -2.10 -9.30
C GLU A 263 -20.75 -2.77 -8.80
N ILE A 264 -20.86 -4.05 -9.06
CA ILE A 264 -22.03 -4.85 -8.70
C ILE A 264 -21.60 -6.18 -8.11
N ASP A 265 -22.36 -6.68 -7.14
CA ASP A 265 -22.26 -8.05 -6.67
C ASP A 265 -22.87 -9.00 -7.72
N ARG A 266 -22.24 -10.19 -7.88
CA ARG A 266 -22.72 -11.22 -8.81
C ARG A 266 -22.92 -12.54 -8.08
#